data_1070ce7cec05ca59dffc06b0f4aaebec
#
_entry.id   1070ce7cec05ca59dffc06b0f4aaebec
#
_cell.length_a   1.000
_cell.length_b   1.000
_cell.length_c   1.000
_cell.angle_alpha   90.00
_cell.angle_beta   90.00
_cell.angle_gamma   90.00
#
_symmetry.space_group_name_H-M   'P 1'
#
loop_
_entity.id
_entity.type
_entity.pdbx_description
1 polymer ?
#
loop_
_entity_poly.entity_id
_entity_poly.type
_entity_poly.pdbx_seq_one_letter_code
_entity_poly.pdbx_strand_id
1 'polypeptide(L)'
;MSPATPPRAGIGPQRPREADLLATATRLFRARGFHATSMQDLAEALGMNRGSLYHYIASKDDLLWRVFCRAFDLLEARVVPVLDSDALPPERLRLAIREHLRVAADHADELSLIQIELRSLAPERRAEMIARRDAYEACWRAAITAGVADGSLRPVDVRIAGIGILSVSNWFTQWFRPDGPLTVDMVAEQFCDLILDGLLPRADAAAAQVHPAARR
;
A
#
# COMPACT_ATOMS: atom_id res chain seq x y z
N MET A 1 44.36 -42.12 -24.67
CA MET A 1 44.46 -40.95 -23.77
C MET A 1 43.14 -40.19 -23.84
N SER A 2 42.27 -40.44 -22.87
CA SER A 2 40.98 -39.73 -22.76
C SER A 2 41.23 -38.37 -22.06
N PRO A 3 40.61 -37.27 -22.50
CA PRO A 3 40.74 -36.00 -21.83
C PRO A 3 39.87 -35.99 -20.56
N ALA A 4 40.49 -35.60 -19.45
CA ALA A 4 39.81 -35.43 -18.16
C ALA A 4 38.82 -34.26 -18.22
N THR A 5 37.60 -34.50 -17.81
CA THR A 5 36.54 -33.50 -17.60
C THR A 5 36.96 -32.59 -16.44
N PRO A 6 36.92 -31.25 -16.59
CA PRO A 6 37.25 -30.37 -15.49
C PRO A 6 36.13 -30.44 -14.43
N PRO A 7 36.45 -30.28 -13.13
CA PRO A 7 35.48 -30.29 -12.06
C PRO A 7 34.49 -29.10 -12.19
N ARG A 8 33.19 -29.38 -12.13
CA ARG A 8 32.16 -28.37 -12.03
C ARG A 8 32.40 -27.56 -10.75
N ALA A 9 32.69 -26.27 -10.93
CA ALA A 9 32.75 -25.33 -9.83
C ALA A 9 31.40 -25.38 -9.08
N GLY A 10 31.45 -25.85 -7.84
CA GLY A 10 30.32 -25.82 -6.94
C GLY A 10 29.91 -24.35 -6.71
N ILE A 11 28.74 -23.98 -7.16
CA ILE A 11 28.11 -22.70 -6.79
C ILE A 11 27.85 -22.82 -5.29
N GLY A 12 28.73 -22.25 -4.47
CA GLY A 12 28.48 -22.12 -3.04
C GLY A 12 27.15 -21.35 -2.82
N PRO A 13 26.47 -21.54 -1.70
CA PRO A 13 25.20 -20.89 -1.44
C PRO A 13 25.36 -19.37 -1.60
N GLN A 14 24.79 -18.82 -2.68
CA GLN A 14 24.77 -17.38 -2.88
C GLN A 14 24.04 -16.75 -1.69
N ARG A 15 24.61 -15.68 -1.13
CA ARG A 15 23.94 -14.91 -0.06
C ARG A 15 22.58 -14.44 -0.61
N PRO A 16 21.46 -14.76 0.05
CA PRO A 16 20.17 -14.29 -0.39
C PRO A 16 20.16 -12.75 -0.35
N ARG A 17 19.67 -12.14 -1.40
CA ARG A 17 19.43 -10.70 -1.40
C ARG A 17 18.28 -10.41 -0.43
N GLU A 18 18.29 -9.25 0.21
CA GLU A 18 17.20 -8.86 1.12
C GLU A 18 15.82 -8.96 0.43
N ALA A 19 15.75 -8.61 -0.85
CA ALA A 19 14.55 -8.76 -1.66
C ALA A 19 14.03 -10.22 -1.71
N ASP A 20 14.93 -11.21 -1.82
CA ASP A 20 14.56 -12.63 -1.88
C ASP A 20 14.03 -13.11 -0.51
N LEU A 21 14.63 -12.61 0.58
CA LEU A 21 14.16 -12.89 1.94
C LEU A 21 12.74 -12.36 2.15
N LEU A 22 12.51 -11.08 1.80
CA LEU A 22 11.21 -10.44 1.97
C LEU A 22 10.14 -11.09 1.09
N ALA A 23 10.45 -11.36 -0.19
CA ALA A 23 9.52 -12.01 -1.10
C ALA A 23 9.14 -13.43 -0.63
N THR A 24 10.12 -14.21 -0.14
CA THR A 24 9.86 -15.55 0.39
C THR A 24 9.00 -15.49 1.66
N ALA A 25 9.29 -14.55 2.56
CA ALA A 25 8.51 -14.35 3.77
C ALA A 25 7.07 -13.95 3.45
N THR A 26 6.89 -12.97 2.57
CA THR A 26 5.57 -12.52 2.09
C THR A 26 4.75 -13.68 1.58
N ARG A 27 5.33 -14.47 0.67
CA ARG A 27 4.66 -15.65 0.09
C ARG A 27 4.25 -16.68 1.14
N LEU A 28 5.13 -17.01 2.08
CA LEU A 28 4.83 -17.99 3.13
C LEU A 28 3.80 -17.47 4.14
N PHE A 29 3.92 -16.22 4.58
CA PHE A 29 2.97 -15.60 5.51
C PHE A 29 1.58 -15.46 4.88
N ARG A 30 1.51 -15.14 3.59
CA ARG A 30 0.23 -15.13 2.86
C ARG A 30 -0.39 -16.52 2.73
N ALA A 31 0.41 -17.54 2.39
CA ALA A 31 -0.09 -18.87 2.10
C ALA A 31 -0.50 -19.65 3.36
N ARG A 32 0.22 -19.49 4.47
CA ARG A 32 0.05 -20.32 5.69
C ARG A 32 -0.35 -19.50 6.92
N GLY A 33 -0.29 -18.17 6.86
CA GLY A 33 -0.39 -17.26 8.00
C GLY A 33 0.93 -17.07 8.71
N PHE A 34 1.08 -15.92 9.38
CA PHE A 34 2.30 -15.59 10.12
C PHE A 34 2.58 -16.58 11.24
N HIS A 35 1.58 -16.91 12.07
CA HIS A 35 1.77 -17.77 13.22
C HIS A 35 2.14 -19.21 12.86
N ALA A 36 1.56 -19.75 11.79
CA ALA A 36 1.81 -21.12 11.33
C ALA A 36 3.14 -21.28 10.56
N THR A 37 3.79 -20.18 10.15
CA THR A 37 5.08 -20.23 9.47
C THR A 37 6.21 -20.22 10.49
N SER A 38 7.13 -21.19 10.42
CA SER A 38 8.31 -21.29 11.30
C SER A 38 9.56 -20.71 10.63
N MET A 39 10.60 -20.45 11.45
CA MET A 39 11.93 -20.09 10.94
C MET A 39 12.57 -21.23 10.13
N GLN A 40 12.18 -22.47 10.39
CA GLN A 40 12.63 -23.62 9.59
C GLN A 40 12.01 -23.62 8.19
N ASP A 41 10.70 -23.34 8.07
CA ASP A 41 10.02 -23.25 6.77
C ASP A 41 10.63 -22.13 5.91
N LEU A 42 10.97 -20.99 6.51
CA LEU A 42 11.63 -19.88 5.85
C LEU A 42 13.03 -20.27 5.34
N ALA A 43 13.83 -20.94 6.18
CA ALA A 43 15.16 -21.39 5.80
C ALA A 43 15.10 -22.41 4.66
N GLU A 44 14.22 -23.40 4.72
CA GLU A 44 14.01 -24.39 3.68
C GLU A 44 13.58 -23.76 2.36
N ALA A 45 12.64 -22.84 2.39
CA ALA A 45 12.17 -22.12 1.21
C ALA A 45 13.25 -21.25 0.54
N LEU A 46 14.26 -20.83 1.33
CA LEU A 46 15.42 -20.06 0.86
C LEU A 46 16.62 -20.96 0.47
N GLY A 47 16.48 -22.29 0.61
CA GLY A 47 17.57 -23.25 0.32
C GLY A 47 18.74 -23.14 1.29
N MET A 48 18.52 -22.72 2.53
CA MET A 48 19.55 -22.52 3.54
C MET A 48 19.22 -23.25 4.85
N ASN A 49 20.21 -23.44 5.73
CA ASN A 49 19.97 -23.95 7.05
C ASN A 49 19.47 -22.83 7.98
N ARG A 50 18.76 -23.21 9.04
CA ARG A 50 18.18 -22.29 10.02
C ARG A 50 19.25 -21.40 10.71
N GLY A 51 20.43 -21.93 10.99
CA GLY A 51 21.52 -21.16 11.59
C GLY A 51 21.99 -20.02 10.68
N SER A 52 22.12 -20.31 9.38
CA SER A 52 22.47 -19.28 8.40
C SER A 52 21.42 -18.19 8.28
N LEU A 53 20.12 -18.52 8.39
CA LEU A 53 19.05 -17.52 8.34
C LEU A 53 19.15 -16.49 9.46
N TYR A 54 19.54 -16.91 10.68
CA TYR A 54 19.73 -15.99 11.81
C TYR A 54 20.86 -14.98 11.66
N HIS A 55 21.75 -15.16 10.67
CA HIS A 55 22.75 -14.13 10.32
C HIS A 55 22.13 -12.95 9.56
N TYR A 56 20.94 -13.11 8.98
CA TYR A 56 20.24 -12.09 8.18
C TYR A 56 19.08 -11.44 8.90
N ILE A 57 18.40 -12.19 9.75
CA ILE A 57 17.17 -11.74 10.45
C ILE A 57 17.21 -12.20 11.91
N ALA A 58 16.81 -11.32 12.81
CA ALA A 58 16.82 -11.61 14.23
C ALA A 58 15.66 -12.55 14.63
N SER A 59 14.51 -12.41 14.00
CA SER A 59 13.30 -13.17 14.32
C SER A 59 12.30 -13.14 13.15
N LYS A 60 11.26 -13.96 13.27
CA LYS A 60 10.12 -13.93 12.36
C LYS A 60 9.36 -12.60 12.41
N ASP A 61 9.24 -12.00 13.60
CA ASP A 61 8.67 -10.67 13.82
C ASP A 61 9.51 -9.57 13.13
N ASP A 62 10.85 -9.69 13.19
CA ASP A 62 11.74 -8.77 12.46
C ASP A 62 11.51 -8.83 10.95
N LEU A 63 11.31 -10.02 10.42
CA LEU A 63 11.06 -10.21 9.01
C LEU A 63 9.70 -9.65 8.58
N LEU A 64 8.64 -9.87 9.36
CA LEU A 64 7.32 -9.28 9.13
C LEU A 64 7.37 -7.76 9.16
N TRP A 65 8.08 -7.20 10.15
CA TRP A 65 8.31 -5.76 10.26
C TRP A 65 8.98 -5.18 9.02
N ARG A 66 10.05 -5.81 8.51
CA ARG A 66 10.74 -5.36 7.29
C ARG A 66 9.83 -5.43 6.05
N VAL A 67 9.00 -6.47 5.93
CA VAL A 67 8.00 -6.56 4.85
C VAL A 67 7.05 -5.37 4.92
N PHE A 68 6.55 -5.04 6.10
CA PHE A 68 5.63 -3.91 6.29
C PHE A 68 6.29 -2.57 5.99
N CYS A 69 7.50 -2.34 6.52
CA CYS A 69 8.25 -1.11 6.25
C CYS A 69 8.45 -0.90 4.75
N ARG A 70 8.94 -1.93 4.05
CA ARG A 70 9.19 -1.84 2.61
C ARG A 70 7.93 -1.50 1.82
N ALA A 71 6.82 -2.18 2.10
CA ALA A 71 5.56 -1.93 1.39
C ALA A 71 5.05 -0.50 1.65
N PHE A 72 5.20 -0.03 2.88
CA PHE A 72 4.77 1.30 3.26
C PHE A 72 5.69 2.40 2.72
N ASP A 73 7.01 2.17 2.70
CA ASP A 73 8.00 3.06 2.08
C ASP A 73 7.68 3.30 0.59
N LEU A 74 7.23 2.26 -0.13
CA LEU A 74 6.81 2.37 -1.52
C LEU A 74 5.57 3.24 -1.70
N LEU A 75 4.56 3.08 -0.83
CA LEU A 75 3.37 3.92 -0.83
C LEU A 75 3.73 5.38 -0.55
N GLU A 76 4.48 5.65 0.52
CA GLU A 76 4.88 6.99 0.88
C GLU A 76 5.70 7.66 -0.23
N ALA A 77 6.69 6.96 -0.79
CA ALA A 77 7.55 7.49 -1.84
C ALA A 77 6.81 7.84 -3.14
N ARG A 78 5.73 7.13 -3.46
CA ARG A 78 4.98 7.34 -4.71
C ARG A 78 3.80 8.30 -4.54
N VAL A 79 3.12 8.26 -3.40
CA VAL A 79 1.84 8.96 -3.20
C VAL A 79 2.02 10.31 -2.50
N VAL A 80 2.87 10.39 -1.45
CA VAL A 80 3.02 11.62 -0.68
C VAL A 80 3.49 12.80 -1.55
N PRO A 81 4.51 12.67 -2.42
CA PRO A 81 4.92 13.78 -3.28
C PRO A 81 3.82 14.29 -4.22
N VAL A 82 2.88 13.42 -4.62
CA VAL A 82 1.74 13.81 -5.45
C VAL A 82 0.74 14.63 -4.64
N LEU A 83 0.44 14.19 -3.40
CA LEU A 83 -0.46 14.92 -2.49
C LEU A 83 0.09 16.28 -2.07
N ASP A 84 1.42 16.43 -1.99
CA ASP A 84 2.12 17.66 -1.63
C ASP A 84 2.47 18.57 -2.84
N SER A 85 2.12 18.16 -4.07
CA SER A 85 2.42 18.92 -5.28
C SER A 85 1.59 20.22 -5.39
N ASP A 86 2.00 21.11 -6.30
CA ASP A 86 1.29 22.38 -6.59
C ASP A 86 0.07 22.22 -7.52
N ALA A 87 -0.29 20.99 -7.92
CA ALA A 87 -1.47 20.73 -8.73
C ALA A 87 -2.76 21.08 -7.96
N LEU A 88 -3.85 21.34 -8.68
CA LEU A 88 -5.16 21.59 -8.07
C LEU A 88 -5.60 20.40 -7.19
N PRO A 89 -6.27 20.65 -6.04
CA PRO A 89 -6.64 19.58 -5.11
C PRO A 89 -7.37 18.39 -5.73
N PRO A 90 -8.37 18.53 -6.64
CA PRO A 90 -8.99 17.39 -7.30
C PRO A 90 -8.01 16.59 -8.14
N GLU A 91 -7.05 17.27 -8.81
CA GLU A 91 -6.04 16.60 -9.63
C GLU A 91 -5.03 15.83 -8.77
N ARG A 92 -4.57 16.43 -7.65
CA ARG A 92 -3.73 15.73 -6.67
C ARG A 92 -4.38 14.45 -6.18
N LEU A 93 -5.66 14.50 -5.81
CA LEU A 93 -6.40 13.34 -5.36
C LEU A 93 -6.52 12.27 -6.46
N ARG A 94 -6.81 12.67 -7.71
CA ARG A 94 -6.89 11.76 -8.86
C ARG A 94 -5.56 11.05 -9.09
N LEU A 95 -4.47 11.79 -9.13
CA LEU A 95 -3.14 11.23 -9.31
C LEU A 95 -2.71 10.35 -8.12
N ALA A 96 -3.00 10.77 -6.89
CA ALA A 96 -2.69 10.00 -5.70
C ALA A 96 -3.44 8.66 -5.64
N ILE A 97 -4.73 8.64 -6.00
CA ILE A 97 -5.50 7.38 -6.10
C ILE A 97 -4.85 6.46 -7.13
N ARG A 98 -4.47 6.97 -8.32
CA ARG A 98 -3.79 6.17 -9.34
C ARG A 98 -2.47 5.58 -8.86
N GLU A 99 -1.61 6.40 -8.25
CA GLU A 99 -0.32 5.91 -7.74
C GLU A 99 -0.51 4.91 -6.60
N HIS A 100 -1.47 5.14 -5.69
CA HIS A 100 -1.78 4.18 -4.64
C HIS A 100 -2.20 2.82 -5.23
N LEU A 101 -3.10 2.80 -6.22
CA LEU A 101 -3.57 1.56 -6.84
C LEU A 101 -2.46 0.87 -7.65
N ARG A 102 -1.55 1.61 -8.28
CA ARG A 102 -0.38 1.04 -8.97
C ARG A 102 0.54 0.32 -7.97
N VAL A 103 0.89 1.00 -6.87
CA VAL A 103 1.67 0.36 -5.81
C VAL A 103 0.92 -0.86 -5.23
N ALA A 104 -0.39 -0.75 -5.05
CA ALA A 104 -1.22 -1.82 -4.52
C ALA A 104 -1.31 -3.03 -5.49
N ALA A 105 -1.24 -2.82 -6.80
CA ALA A 105 -1.18 -3.91 -7.78
C ALA A 105 0.17 -4.60 -7.80
N ASP A 106 1.25 -3.82 -7.78
CA ASP A 106 2.62 -4.34 -7.85
C ASP A 106 3.05 -5.05 -6.55
N HIS A 107 2.45 -4.68 -5.40
CA HIS A 107 2.81 -5.13 -4.06
C HIS A 107 1.58 -5.61 -3.25
N ALA A 108 0.64 -6.28 -3.94
CA ALA A 108 -0.64 -6.69 -3.35
C ALA A 108 -0.46 -7.61 -2.14
N ASP A 109 0.48 -8.53 -2.19
CA ASP A 109 0.71 -9.50 -1.12
C ASP A 109 1.28 -8.83 0.14
N GLU A 110 2.25 -7.94 -0.01
CA GLU A 110 2.85 -7.20 1.10
C GLU A 110 1.83 -6.27 1.76
N LEU A 111 1.08 -5.50 0.97
CA LEU A 111 0.06 -4.58 1.48
C LEU A 111 -1.12 -5.30 2.12
N SER A 112 -1.52 -6.46 1.58
CA SER A 112 -2.53 -7.31 2.21
C SER A 112 -2.08 -7.82 3.57
N LEU A 113 -0.79 -8.18 3.73
CA LEU A 113 -0.25 -8.64 5.02
C LEU A 113 -0.36 -7.55 6.10
N ILE A 114 -0.15 -6.27 5.75
CA ILE A 114 -0.34 -5.17 6.70
C ILE A 114 -1.77 -5.15 7.25
N GLN A 115 -2.76 -5.42 6.40
CA GLN A 115 -4.17 -5.41 6.82
C GLN A 115 -4.52 -6.61 7.71
N ILE A 116 -3.94 -7.77 7.44
CA ILE A 116 -4.31 -9.04 8.09
C ILE A 116 -3.45 -9.27 9.34
N GLU A 117 -2.15 -9.01 9.26
CA GLU A 117 -1.16 -9.43 10.26
C GLU A 117 -0.62 -8.27 11.12
N LEU A 118 -1.21 -7.06 11.05
CA LEU A 118 -0.76 -5.93 11.87
C LEU A 118 -0.74 -6.26 13.38
N ARG A 119 -1.70 -7.08 13.82
CA ARG A 119 -1.81 -7.49 15.23
C ARG A 119 -0.75 -8.51 15.65
N SER A 120 -0.08 -9.14 14.70
CA SER A 120 0.98 -10.13 14.94
C SER A 120 2.34 -9.47 15.22
N LEU A 121 2.49 -8.17 14.96
CA LEU A 121 3.68 -7.42 15.33
C LEU A 121 3.77 -7.21 16.87
N ALA A 122 5.01 -7.14 17.37
CA ALA A 122 5.29 -6.68 18.73
C ALA A 122 4.64 -5.31 18.98
N PRO A 123 4.20 -5.01 20.24
CA PRO A 123 3.42 -3.81 20.54
C PRO A 123 4.06 -2.50 20.04
N GLU A 124 5.38 -2.37 20.19
CA GLU A 124 6.14 -1.16 19.82
C GLU A 124 6.13 -0.96 18.32
N ARG A 125 6.44 -2.01 17.54
CA ARG A 125 6.42 -1.99 16.07
C ARG A 125 5.02 -1.77 15.51
N ARG A 126 4.03 -2.35 16.17
CA ARG A 126 2.62 -2.12 15.83
C ARG A 126 2.22 -0.67 16.03
N ALA A 127 2.61 -0.05 17.16
CA ALA A 127 2.36 1.35 17.44
C ALA A 127 3.04 2.27 16.42
N GLU A 128 4.29 1.97 16.05
CA GLU A 128 5.02 2.69 15.02
C GLU A 128 4.33 2.59 13.64
N MET A 129 3.88 1.40 13.23
CA MET A 129 3.17 1.23 11.97
C MET A 129 1.81 1.95 11.96
N ILE A 130 1.09 1.97 13.09
CA ILE A 130 -0.15 2.73 13.23
C ILE A 130 0.14 4.23 13.06
N ALA A 131 1.18 4.75 13.72
CA ALA A 131 1.56 6.15 13.59
C ALA A 131 1.94 6.53 12.14
N ARG A 132 2.64 5.66 11.42
CA ARG A 132 2.94 5.86 9.98
C ARG A 132 1.65 5.91 9.14
N ARG A 133 0.71 5.00 9.38
CA ARG A 133 -0.59 4.99 8.69
C ARG A 133 -1.39 6.26 8.96
N ASP A 134 -1.39 6.74 10.20
CA ASP A 134 -2.07 7.96 10.58
C ASP A 134 -1.44 9.20 9.91
N ALA A 135 -0.11 9.24 9.82
CA ALA A 135 0.61 10.29 9.09
C ALA A 135 0.29 10.28 7.58
N TYR A 136 0.26 9.08 6.97
CA TYR A 136 -0.11 8.91 5.57
C TYR A 136 -1.57 9.36 5.31
N GLU A 137 -2.51 8.98 6.16
CA GLU A 137 -3.91 9.45 6.08
C GLU A 137 -3.99 10.98 6.22
N ALA A 138 -3.15 11.58 7.07
CA ALA A 138 -3.11 13.03 7.24
C ALA A 138 -2.75 13.78 5.95
N CYS A 139 -1.87 13.22 5.10
CA CYS A 139 -1.55 13.81 3.78
C CYS A 139 -2.79 13.88 2.87
N TRP A 140 -3.59 12.79 2.84
CA TRP A 140 -4.85 12.77 2.09
C TRP A 140 -5.84 13.81 2.61
N ARG A 141 -5.99 13.90 3.94
CA ARG A 141 -6.87 14.89 4.57
C ARG A 141 -6.43 16.32 4.27
N ALA A 142 -5.13 16.58 4.24
CA ALA A 142 -4.61 17.90 3.89
C ALA A 142 -5.01 18.31 2.46
N ALA A 143 -4.88 17.40 1.48
CA ALA A 143 -5.30 17.65 0.10
C ALA A 143 -6.83 17.90 -0.01
N ILE A 144 -7.65 17.13 0.72
CA ILE A 144 -9.11 17.31 0.74
C ILE A 144 -9.45 18.67 1.41
N THR A 145 -8.79 19.00 2.53
CA THR A 145 -8.99 20.28 3.23
C THR A 145 -8.69 21.46 2.32
N ALA A 146 -7.59 21.40 1.56
CA ALA A 146 -7.24 22.45 0.61
C ALA A 146 -8.33 22.63 -0.46
N GLY A 147 -8.86 21.52 -1.01
CA GLY A 147 -9.91 21.58 -2.02
C GLY A 147 -11.27 22.08 -1.49
N VAL A 148 -11.58 21.79 -0.24
CA VAL A 148 -12.77 22.37 0.41
C VAL A 148 -12.58 23.86 0.65
N ALA A 149 -11.38 24.29 1.05
CA ALA A 149 -11.08 25.68 1.35
C ALA A 149 -11.08 26.57 0.10
N ASP A 150 -10.59 26.09 -1.04
CA ASP A 150 -10.58 26.83 -2.31
C ASP A 150 -11.88 26.67 -3.14
N GLY A 151 -12.81 25.82 -2.68
CA GLY A 151 -14.11 25.57 -3.34
C GLY A 151 -14.05 24.59 -4.51
N SER A 152 -12.90 24.01 -4.82
CA SER A 152 -12.75 22.97 -5.86
C SER A 152 -13.36 21.63 -5.46
N LEU A 153 -13.56 21.43 -4.15
CA LEU A 153 -14.34 20.34 -3.57
C LEU A 153 -15.51 20.89 -2.76
N ARG A 154 -16.64 20.17 -2.76
CA ARG A 154 -17.77 20.53 -1.92
C ARG A 154 -17.45 20.38 -0.42
N PRO A 155 -18.15 21.11 0.48
CA PRO A 155 -18.03 20.87 1.92
C PRO A 155 -18.35 19.40 2.26
N VAL A 156 -17.40 18.74 2.93
CA VAL A 156 -17.50 17.35 3.40
C VAL A 156 -16.82 17.23 4.76
N ASP A 157 -17.16 16.17 5.49
CA ASP A 157 -16.30 15.73 6.60
C ASP A 157 -15.01 15.15 6.01
N VAL A 158 -13.92 15.90 6.16
CA VAL A 158 -12.60 15.57 5.59
C VAL A 158 -12.06 14.24 6.10
N ARG A 159 -12.33 13.92 7.36
CA ARG A 159 -11.90 12.65 7.96
C ARG A 159 -12.63 11.48 7.32
N ILE A 160 -13.96 11.57 7.20
CA ILE A 160 -14.76 10.51 6.57
C ILE A 160 -14.39 10.35 5.10
N ALA A 161 -14.18 11.46 4.38
CA ALA A 161 -13.76 11.41 2.97
C ALA A 161 -12.40 10.72 2.81
N GLY A 162 -11.40 11.08 3.63
CA GLY A 162 -10.08 10.42 3.62
C GLY A 162 -10.15 8.93 3.93
N ILE A 163 -10.88 8.54 4.97
CA ILE A 163 -11.11 7.12 5.30
C ILE A 163 -11.81 6.40 4.14
N GLY A 164 -12.82 7.04 3.51
CA GLY A 164 -13.54 6.46 2.37
C GLY A 164 -12.61 6.16 1.19
N ILE A 165 -11.79 7.12 0.78
CA ILE A 165 -10.80 6.96 -0.30
C ILE A 165 -9.85 5.80 0.03
N LEU A 166 -9.25 5.81 1.22
CA LEU A 166 -8.28 4.79 1.62
C LEU A 166 -8.92 3.41 1.80
N SER A 167 -10.17 3.33 2.27
CA SER A 167 -10.88 2.06 2.42
C SER A 167 -11.07 1.36 1.08
N VAL A 168 -11.52 2.09 0.05
CA VAL A 168 -11.71 1.55 -1.30
C VAL A 168 -10.35 1.17 -1.91
N SER A 169 -9.36 2.05 -1.79
CA SER A 169 -8.01 1.83 -2.35
C SER A 169 -7.29 0.65 -1.70
N ASN A 170 -7.37 0.51 -0.38
CA ASN A 170 -6.75 -0.59 0.35
C ASN A 170 -7.43 -1.94 0.07
N TRP A 171 -8.77 -1.95 -0.08
CA TRP A 171 -9.51 -3.18 -0.36
C TRP A 171 -9.25 -3.73 -1.77
N PHE A 172 -8.72 -2.91 -2.68
CA PHE A 172 -8.31 -3.28 -4.03
C PHE A 172 -7.43 -4.53 -4.05
N THR A 173 -6.48 -4.66 -3.13
CA THR A 173 -5.56 -5.82 -3.03
C THR A 173 -6.27 -7.15 -2.75
N GLN A 174 -7.52 -7.14 -2.31
CA GLN A 174 -8.26 -8.38 -1.97
C GLN A 174 -8.96 -9.01 -3.18
N TRP A 175 -9.33 -8.21 -4.17
CA TRP A 175 -10.11 -8.68 -5.31
C TRP A 175 -9.44 -8.48 -6.68
N PHE A 176 -8.51 -7.54 -6.80
CA PHE A 176 -7.82 -7.31 -8.06
C PHE A 176 -6.97 -8.53 -8.45
N ARG A 177 -7.00 -8.85 -9.75
CA ARG A 177 -6.22 -9.94 -10.34
C ARG A 177 -5.40 -9.38 -11.49
N PRO A 178 -4.04 -9.40 -11.41
CA PRO A 178 -3.17 -8.90 -12.48
C PRO A 178 -3.42 -9.57 -13.83
N ASP A 179 -3.80 -10.87 -13.81
CA ASP A 179 -4.10 -11.67 -15.02
C ASP A 179 -5.57 -11.56 -15.43
N GLY A 180 -6.37 -10.72 -14.78
CA GLY A 180 -7.79 -10.51 -15.05
C GLY A 180 -8.03 -9.56 -16.22
N PRO A 181 -9.32 -9.36 -16.59
CA PRO A 181 -9.70 -8.48 -17.71
C PRO A 181 -9.57 -6.98 -17.38
N LEU A 182 -9.41 -6.62 -16.10
CA LEU A 182 -9.32 -5.22 -15.65
C LEU A 182 -7.87 -4.82 -15.49
N THR A 183 -7.46 -3.73 -16.12
CA THR A 183 -6.15 -3.13 -15.86
C THR A 183 -6.22 -2.20 -14.64
N VAL A 184 -5.08 -1.95 -14.01
CA VAL A 184 -4.98 -1.00 -12.88
C VAL A 184 -5.49 0.38 -13.29
N ASP A 185 -5.12 0.85 -14.49
CA ASP A 185 -5.53 2.17 -14.97
C ASP A 185 -7.06 2.26 -15.20
N MET A 186 -7.70 1.21 -15.70
CA MET A 186 -9.16 1.17 -15.83
C MET A 186 -9.85 1.26 -14.47
N VAL A 187 -9.35 0.51 -13.48
CA VAL A 187 -9.92 0.55 -12.12
C VAL A 187 -9.66 1.91 -11.47
N ALA A 188 -8.46 2.46 -11.63
CA ALA A 188 -8.10 3.76 -11.08
C ALA A 188 -8.98 4.88 -11.65
N GLU A 189 -9.26 4.86 -12.96
CA GLU A 189 -10.14 5.81 -13.60
C GLU A 189 -11.55 5.74 -13.03
N GLN A 190 -12.13 4.54 -12.97
CA GLN A 190 -13.48 4.34 -12.42
C GLN A 190 -13.57 4.72 -10.93
N PHE A 191 -12.53 4.43 -10.14
CA PHE A 191 -12.50 4.85 -8.74
C PHE A 191 -12.38 6.36 -8.60
N CYS A 192 -11.55 7.00 -9.43
CA CYS A 192 -11.44 8.45 -9.45
C CYS A 192 -12.79 9.10 -9.78
N ASP A 193 -13.48 8.64 -10.80
CA ASP A 193 -14.78 9.18 -11.20
C ASP A 193 -15.82 8.96 -10.08
N LEU A 194 -15.93 7.74 -9.56
CA LEU A 194 -16.88 7.42 -8.49
C LEU A 194 -16.65 8.26 -7.23
N ILE A 195 -15.40 8.43 -6.82
CA ILE A 195 -15.03 9.15 -5.60
C ILE A 195 -15.11 10.66 -5.81
N LEU A 196 -14.49 11.17 -6.89
CA LEU A 196 -14.37 12.60 -7.10
C LEU A 196 -15.68 13.23 -7.54
N ASP A 197 -16.51 12.59 -8.35
CA ASP A 197 -17.85 13.08 -8.67
C ASP A 197 -18.73 13.21 -7.41
N GLY A 198 -18.49 12.34 -6.42
CA GLY A 198 -19.10 12.49 -5.10
C GLY A 198 -18.55 13.66 -4.28
N LEU A 199 -17.37 14.19 -4.61
CA LEU A 199 -16.70 15.29 -3.90
C LEU A 199 -16.76 16.63 -4.67
N LEU A 200 -17.02 16.62 -5.96
CA LEU A 200 -17.15 17.83 -6.76
C LEU A 200 -18.37 18.65 -6.34
N PRO A 201 -18.35 19.99 -6.52
CA PRO A 201 -19.51 20.85 -6.27
C PRO A 201 -20.71 20.39 -7.11
N ARG A 202 -21.90 20.30 -6.49
CA ARG A 202 -23.13 19.99 -7.21
C ARG A 202 -23.70 21.24 -7.85
N ALA A 203 -24.06 21.17 -9.14
CA ALA A 203 -24.65 22.27 -9.89
C ALA A 203 -25.90 22.88 -9.19
N ASP A 204 -26.71 22.06 -8.51
CA ASP A 204 -27.92 22.50 -7.82
C ASP A 204 -27.67 23.30 -6.53
N ALA A 205 -26.48 23.19 -5.91
CA ALA A 205 -26.15 23.96 -4.70
C ALA A 205 -25.87 25.44 -5.01
N ALA A 206 -25.47 25.77 -6.24
CA ALA A 206 -25.28 27.15 -6.69
C ALA A 206 -26.64 27.87 -6.91
N ALA A 207 -27.69 27.16 -7.28
CA ALA A 207 -29.02 27.73 -7.48
C ALA A 207 -29.76 28.02 -6.16
N ALA A 208 -29.45 27.30 -5.09
CA ALA A 208 -30.11 27.47 -3.79
C ALA A 208 -29.60 28.72 -3.00
N GLN A 209 -28.43 29.27 -3.37
CA GLN A 209 -27.86 30.45 -2.73
C GLN A 209 -28.28 31.78 -3.36
N VAL A 210 -29.03 31.78 -4.46
CA VAL A 210 -29.43 32.99 -5.20
C VAL A 210 -30.83 33.50 -4.80
N HIS A 211 -31.52 32.92 -3.81
CA HIS A 211 -32.82 33.45 -3.37
C HIS A 211 -32.80 33.87 -1.90
N PRO A 212 -32.27 35.07 -1.57
CA PRO A 212 -32.70 35.74 -0.36
C PRO A 212 -33.88 36.69 -0.70
N ALA A 213 -34.95 36.50 0.03
CA ALA A 213 -35.97 37.49 0.27
C ALA A 213 -36.97 37.83 -0.87
N ALA A 214 -38.06 37.10 -0.88
CA ALA A 214 -39.36 37.74 -1.16
C ALA A 214 -40.45 37.02 -0.31
N ARG A 215 -40.53 37.38 0.97
CA ARG A 215 -41.80 37.24 1.73
C ARG A 215 -42.05 38.57 2.42
N ARG A 216 -43.00 39.31 1.83
CA ARG A 216 -43.82 40.29 2.56
C ARG A 216 -44.94 39.52 3.32
#